data_131f85c7cafb970056f28350c3c0e36c
#
_entry.id   131f85c7cafb970056f28350c3c0e36c
#
_cell.length_a   1.000
_cell.length_b   1.000
_cell.length_c   1.000
_cell.angle_alpha   90.00
_cell.angle_beta   90.00
_cell.angle_gamma   90.00
#
_symmetry.space_group_name_H-M   'P 1'
#
loop_
_entity.id
_entity.type
_entity.pdbx_description
1 polymer ?
#
loop_
_entity_poly.entity_id
_entity_poly.type
_entity_poly.pdbx_seq_one_letter_code
_entity_poly.pdbx_strand_id
1 'polypeptide(L)'
;MRNRVGGSRRQAWSLAVAFVVFTGALTGTAQATPVGPVDLGTLPGDDNSTVLAVNEAGVMVGLSMSGPNPQRKRPVRWDASGQIMALPTPGGTEGQVRDINTHGVSVGYVLTATDAVPTRWDAAGLATTLQVPPGYHNATASAISDTGVAIGNWLTPDNQFHGFRWDPDGQATDLGVLPGETWSMAEGISGDGQIIAGSAMRAGANHAVRWVNGGPITELAPQSWSSGAGRINKAGVTAGSMVETRSGPPIPATWDRDGTIHRLDWPSPHSVWLYHIGSTGYVVGTGYLNAPRRNAVLWDPDGRLTVLADDNLGAEVEAVDAYGTAAGSFQRQATVWYRDGQRTQLGQLPGGSRGQAYRITDSGRVVGTADTSTGKTHAVFWTLR
;
A
#
# COMPACT_ATOMS: atom_id res chain seq x y z
N MET A 1 -12.13 -44.92 88.78
CA MET A 1 -12.95 -43.73 89.16
C MET A 1 -12.30 -42.46 88.74
N ARG A 2 -13.08 -41.58 88.10
CA ARG A 2 -12.84 -40.22 87.75
C ARG A 2 -11.88 -39.95 86.54
N ASN A 3 -12.55 -39.70 85.41
CA ASN A 3 -12.10 -39.06 84.23
C ASN A 3 -11.54 -37.65 84.50
N ARG A 4 -10.48 -37.28 83.75
CA ARG A 4 -10.20 -35.88 83.44
C ARG A 4 -9.93 -35.75 81.93
N VAL A 5 -10.82 -35.04 81.30
CA VAL A 5 -10.78 -34.61 79.91
C VAL A 5 -9.79 -33.48 79.81
N GLY A 6 -8.76 -33.62 78.95
CA GLY A 6 -7.83 -32.56 78.61
C GLY A 6 -8.24 -31.91 77.29
N GLY A 7 -8.69 -30.65 77.32
CA GLY A 7 -9.04 -29.86 76.14
C GLY A 7 -7.81 -29.33 75.41
N SER A 8 -7.64 -29.67 74.15
CA SER A 8 -6.66 -29.14 73.28
C SER A 8 -7.17 -27.82 72.67
N ARG A 9 -6.50 -26.70 72.97
CA ARG A 9 -6.71 -25.42 72.34
C ARG A 9 -6.11 -25.47 70.94
N ARG A 10 -6.95 -25.38 69.87
CA ARG A 10 -6.54 -25.12 68.53
C ARG A 10 -6.28 -23.61 68.37
N GLN A 11 -5.04 -23.26 68.18
CA GLN A 11 -4.67 -21.88 67.68
C GLN A 11 -5.05 -21.76 66.21
N ALA A 12 -5.98 -20.86 65.90
CA ALA A 12 -6.31 -20.47 64.55
C ALA A 12 -5.29 -19.42 64.08
N TRP A 13 -4.50 -19.76 63.07
CA TRP A 13 -3.65 -18.81 62.36
C TRP A 13 -4.50 -18.15 61.27
N SER A 14 -4.79 -16.86 61.45
CA SER A 14 -5.39 -16.02 60.37
C SER A 14 -4.28 -15.62 59.42
N LEU A 15 -4.29 -16.19 58.22
CA LEU A 15 -3.51 -15.65 57.08
C LEU A 15 -4.21 -14.40 56.58
N ALA A 16 -3.62 -13.23 56.81
CA ALA A 16 -3.99 -12.00 56.13
C ALA A 16 -3.36 -12.02 54.73
N VAL A 17 -4.18 -12.25 53.68
CA VAL A 17 -3.77 -12.07 52.31
C VAL A 17 -3.83 -10.57 51.98
N ALA A 18 -2.69 -9.95 51.90
CA ALA A 18 -2.59 -8.55 51.39
C ALA A 18 -2.79 -8.56 49.86
N PHE A 19 -3.93 -8.09 49.41
CA PHE A 19 -4.13 -7.72 47.99
C PHE A 19 -3.35 -6.45 47.70
N VAL A 20 -2.21 -6.60 47.00
CA VAL A 20 -1.53 -5.45 46.36
C VAL A 20 -2.29 -5.15 45.06
N VAL A 21 -3.14 -4.15 45.11
CA VAL A 21 -3.76 -3.60 43.89
C VAL A 21 -2.68 -2.78 43.16
N PHE A 22 -2.08 -3.39 42.13
CA PHE A 22 -1.31 -2.64 41.15
C PHE A 22 -2.28 -1.75 40.34
N THR A 23 -2.43 -0.51 40.72
CA THR A 23 -2.98 0.51 39.84
C THR A 23 -1.90 0.86 38.80
N GLY A 24 -1.75 0.01 37.81
CA GLY A 24 -1.04 0.38 36.59
C GLY A 24 -1.77 1.55 35.95
N ALA A 25 -1.19 2.75 36.02
CA ALA A 25 -1.63 3.84 35.18
C ALA A 25 -1.47 3.37 33.72
N LEU A 26 -2.58 3.06 33.07
CA LEU A 26 -2.64 2.98 31.62
C LEU A 26 -2.28 4.37 31.10
N THR A 27 -1.02 4.58 30.76
CA THR A 27 -0.62 5.71 29.93
C THR A 27 -1.23 5.46 28.58
N GLY A 28 -2.48 5.87 28.41
CA GLY A 28 -3.11 5.93 27.09
C GLY A 28 -2.21 6.81 26.25
N THR A 29 -1.63 6.25 25.21
CA THR A 29 -0.99 7.03 24.15
C THR A 29 -2.05 7.98 23.63
N ALA A 30 -1.84 9.29 23.80
CA ALA A 30 -2.76 10.29 23.29
C ALA A 30 -2.92 10.02 21.78
N GLN A 31 -4.15 9.73 21.35
CA GLN A 31 -4.45 9.55 19.94
C GLN A 31 -4.18 10.87 19.22
N ALA A 32 -3.47 10.78 18.12
CA ALA A 32 -3.19 11.94 17.29
C ALA A 32 -4.51 12.58 16.81
N THR A 33 -4.68 13.87 17.05
CA THR A 33 -5.86 14.62 16.58
C THR A 33 -5.63 15.03 15.13
N PRO A 34 -6.46 14.57 14.16
CA PRO A 34 -6.31 14.95 12.76
C PRO A 34 -6.51 16.46 12.55
N VAL A 35 -5.65 17.06 11.74
CA VAL A 35 -5.82 18.42 11.23
C VAL A 35 -6.05 18.36 9.72
N GLY A 36 -7.05 19.02 9.23
CA GLY A 36 -7.45 19.02 7.83
C GLY A 36 -8.92 18.63 7.66
N PRO A 37 -9.39 18.36 6.43
CA PRO A 37 -8.59 18.26 5.20
C PRO A 37 -8.11 19.62 4.67
N VAL A 38 -6.96 19.59 4.02
CA VAL A 38 -6.50 20.67 3.16
C VAL A 38 -6.83 20.31 1.72
N ASP A 39 -7.59 21.17 1.04
CA ASP A 39 -7.94 21.01 -0.37
C ASP A 39 -6.73 21.32 -1.25
N LEU A 40 -6.32 20.38 -2.08
CA LEU A 40 -5.20 20.50 -3.02
C LEU A 40 -5.62 21.13 -4.37
N GLY A 41 -6.92 21.34 -4.58
CA GLY A 41 -7.47 21.95 -5.77
C GLY A 41 -7.23 21.19 -7.07
N THR A 42 -7.37 21.92 -8.18
CA THR A 42 -7.21 21.41 -9.54
C THR A 42 -6.42 22.40 -10.38
N LEU A 43 -5.92 21.98 -11.54
CA LEU A 43 -5.39 22.90 -12.55
C LEU A 43 -6.52 23.73 -13.19
N PRO A 44 -6.24 24.94 -13.69
CA PRO A 44 -7.23 25.76 -14.40
C PRO A 44 -7.95 24.99 -15.52
N GLY A 45 -9.29 25.02 -15.48
CA GLY A 45 -10.17 24.33 -16.42
C GLY A 45 -10.44 22.85 -16.09
N ASP A 46 -9.92 22.32 -14.98
CA ASP A 46 -10.28 21.01 -14.45
C ASP A 46 -11.21 21.17 -13.25
N ASP A 47 -11.92 20.12 -12.90
CA ASP A 47 -12.93 20.11 -11.83
C ASP A 47 -12.82 18.94 -10.86
N ASN A 48 -11.88 18.03 -11.09
CA ASN A 48 -11.57 16.91 -10.21
C ASN A 48 -10.05 16.75 -10.05
N SER A 49 -9.62 16.21 -8.92
CA SER A 49 -8.22 15.82 -8.70
C SER A 49 -8.11 14.59 -7.78
N THR A 50 -7.00 13.88 -7.87
CA THR A 50 -6.70 12.75 -7.00
C THR A 50 -5.21 12.63 -6.75
N VAL A 51 -4.82 12.29 -5.51
CA VAL A 51 -3.44 11.92 -5.16
C VAL A 51 -3.25 10.43 -5.43
N LEU A 52 -2.12 10.05 -6.01
CA LEU A 52 -1.74 8.66 -6.29
C LEU A 52 -0.59 8.19 -5.42
N ALA A 53 0.38 9.09 -5.14
CA ALA A 53 1.51 8.79 -4.26
C ALA A 53 1.95 10.03 -3.48
N VAL A 54 2.63 9.78 -2.35
CA VAL A 54 3.21 10.79 -1.46
C VAL A 54 4.54 10.27 -0.90
N ASN A 55 5.54 11.13 -0.81
CA ASN A 55 6.80 10.79 -0.14
C ASN A 55 6.84 11.31 1.30
N GLU A 56 7.86 10.91 2.08
CA GLU A 56 8.02 11.30 3.49
C GLU A 56 8.25 12.81 3.69
N ALA A 57 8.71 13.53 2.67
CA ALA A 57 8.80 14.99 2.70
C ALA A 57 7.44 15.69 2.49
N GLY A 58 6.37 14.92 2.26
CA GLY A 58 5.02 15.40 2.04
C GLY A 58 4.77 15.94 0.63
N VAL A 59 5.66 15.70 -0.31
CA VAL A 59 5.42 15.99 -1.73
C VAL A 59 4.49 14.92 -2.30
N MET A 60 3.46 15.36 -3.00
CA MET A 60 2.41 14.51 -3.55
C MET A 60 2.41 14.55 -5.07
N VAL A 61 2.00 13.46 -5.69
CA VAL A 61 1.79 13.38 -7.14
C VAL A 61 0.45 12.71 -7.45
N GLY A 62 -0.15 13.08 -8.58
CA GLY A 62 -1.45 12.57 -8.96
C GLY A 62 -1.99 13.17 -10.23
N LEU A 63 -3.30 13.36 -10.30
CA LEU A 63 -3.99 13.79 -11.50
C LEU A 63 -4.89 15.01 -11.21
N SER A 64 -4.95 15.92 -12.17
CA SER A 64 -5.99 16.90 -12.32
C SER A 64 -6.80 16.55 -13.58
N MET A 65 -8.13 16.58 -13.47
CA MET A 65 -9.00 15.97 -14.48
C MET A 65 -10.17 16.88 -14.83
N SER A 66 -10.55 16.92 -16.12
CA SER A 66 -11.69 17.66 -16.61
C SER A 66 -12.61 16.80 -17.46
N GLY A 67 -13.91 17.15 -17.44
CA GLY A 67 -14.94 16.52 -18.26
C GLY A 67 -15.58 15.29 -17.62
N PRO A 68 -16.79 14.95 -18.09
CA PRO A 68 -17.57 13.87 -17.50
C PRO A 68 -17.13 12.47 -17.94
N ASN A 69 -16.70 12.27 -19.21
CA ASN A 69 -16.17 11.02 -19.76
C ASN A 69 -15.98 11.13 -21.30
N PRO A 70 -14.80 10.82 -21.90
CA PRO A 70 -13.56 10.50 -21.18
C PRO A 70 -12.99 11.74 -20.48
N GLN A 71 -12.54 11.56 -19.27
CA GLN A 71 -11.87 12.62 -18.52
C GLN A 71 -10.47 12.86 -19.10
N ARG A 72 -10.15 14.10 -19.41
CA ARG A 72 -8.76 14.47 -19.69
C ARG A 72 -7.95 14.36 -18.41
N LYS A 73 -6.85 13.62 -18.43
CA LYS A 73 -5.99 13.38 -17.28
C LYS A 73 -4.66 14.09 -17.44
N ARG A 74 -4.41 15.08 -16.60
CA ARG A 74 -3.15 15.81 -16.56
C ARG A 74 -2.35 15.39 -15.32
N PRO A 75 -1.11 14.90 -15.48
CA PRO A 75 -0.27 14.57 -14.32
C PRO A 75 0.10 15.87 -13.59
N VAL A 76 0.04 15.83 -12.28
CA VAL A 76 0.34 16.97 -11.41
C VAL A 76 1.21 16.56 -10.22
N ARG A 77 1.88 17.56 -9.67
CA ARG A 77 2.62 17.51 -8.42
C ARG A 77 2.09 18.60 -7.48
N TRP A 78 1.99 18.28 -6.21
CA TRP A 78 1.80 19.26 -5.14
C TRP A 78 3.04 19.24 -4.25
N ASP A 79 3.51 20.41 -3.86
CA ASP A 79 4.53 20.51 -2.83
C ASP A 79 3.96 20.17 -1.43
N ALA A 80 4.81 20.17 -0.41
CA ALA A 80 4.39 19.85 0.95
C ALA A 80 3.38 20.84 1.54
N SER A 81 3.26 22.05 0.97
CA SER A 81 2.27 23.07 1.36
C SER A 81 0.93 22.89 0.63
N GLY A 82 0.88 22.07 -0.41
CA GLY A 82 -0.30 21.82 -1.25
C GLY A 82 -0.36 22.68 -2.52
N GLN A 83 0.72 23.40 -2.89
CA GLN A 83 0.77 24.16 -4.13
C GLN A 83 0.86 23.21 -5.33
N ILE A 84 -0.10 23.33 -6.26
CA ILE A 84 -0.21 22.49 -7.46
C ILE A 84 0.69 22.99 -8.59
N MET A 85 1.31 22.06 -9.29
CA MET A 85 2.08 22.29 -10.52
C MET A 85 1.75 21.21 -11.55
N ALA A 86 1.50 21.61 -12.81
CA ALA A 86 1.35 20.65 -13.91
C ALA A 86 2.70 20.00 -14.24
N LEU A 87 2.73 18.70 -14.40
CA LEU A 87 3.88 17.96 -14.91
C LEU A 87 3.85 17.96 -16.44
N PRO A 88 4.96 18.29 -17.14
CA PRO A 88 5.01 18.28 -18.59
C PRO A 88 4.70 16.92 -19.20
N THR A 89 4.03 16.93 -20.36
CA THR A 89 3.65 15.73 -21.12
C THR A 89 4.28 15.76 -22.52
N PRO A 90 5.60 15.50 -22.65
CA PRO A 90 6.31 15.62 -23.92
C PRO A 90 5.70 14.69 -24.99
N GLY A 91 5.34 15.27 -26.13
CA GLY A 91 4.74 14.54 -27.26
C GLY A 91 3.27 14.17 -27.10
N GLY A 92 2.65 14.54 -25.96
CA GLY A 92 1.24 14.24 -25.65
C GLY A 92 0.55 15.39 -24.94
N THR A 93 -0.72 15.19 -24.61
CA THR A 93 -1.56 16.15 -23.85
C THR A 93 -2.09 15.57 -22.56
N GLU A 94 -1.97 14.27 -22.39
CA GLU A 94 -2.45 13.49 -21.24
C GLU A 94 -1.36 12.57 -20.75
N GLY A 95 -1.49 12.12 -19.50
CA GLY A 95 -0.58 11.18 -18.90
C GLY A 95 -1.00 10.86 -17.47
N GLN A 96 -0.23 9.99 -16.85
CA GLN A 96 -0.44 9.59 -15.46
C GLN A 96 0.90 9.48 -14.77
N VAL A 97 1.07 10.21 -13.66
CA VAL A 97 2.14 9.94 -12.70
C VAL A 97 1.68 8.81 -11.78
N ARG A 98 2.57 7.90 -11.42
CA ARG A 98 2.24 6.68 -10.66
C ARG A 98 2.87 6.66 -9.28
N ASP A 99 4.14 7.07 -9.19
CA ASP A 99 4.92 6.94 -7.96
C ASP A 99 5.94 8.08 -7.82
N ILE A 100 6.41 8.31 -6.58
CA ILE A 100 7.41 9.33 -6.22
C ILE A 100 8.35 8.78 -5.14
N ASN A 101 9.65 8.97 -5.33
CA ASN A 101 10.65 8.56 -4.33
C ASN A 101 10.94 9.66 -3.29
N THR A 102 11.79 9.33 -2.30
CA THR A 102 12.20 10.26 -1.23
C THR A 102 12.90 11.52 -1.74
N HIS A 103 13.56 11.45 -2.91
CA HIS A 103 14.23 12.59 -3.54
C HIS A 103 13.30 13.47 -4.39
N GLY A 104 12.01 13.12 -4.44
CA GLY A 104 11.01 13.86 -5.19
C GLY A 104 11.01 13.58 -6.70
N VAL A 105 11.75 12.58 -7.16
CA VAL A 105 11.67 12.08 -8.54
C VAL A 105 10.44 11.21 -8.68
N SER A 106 9.63 11.46 -9.71
CA SER A 106 8.41 10.70 -9.97
C SER A 106 8.44 10.02 -11.33
N VAL A 107 7.64 8.97 -11.48
CA VAL A 107 7.52 8.19 -12.71
C VAL A 107 6.07 7.91 -13.08
N GLY A 108 5.87 7.61 -14.35
CA GLY A 108 4.58 7.28 -14.91
C GLY A 108 4.66 7.16 -16.43
N TYR A 109 3.66 7.67 -17.12
CA TYR A 109 3.64 7.67 -18.57
C TYR A 109 2.90 8.89 -19.14
N VAL A 110 3.22 9.22 -20.39
CA VAL A 110 2.51 10.21 -21.21
C VAL A 110 1.82 9.47 -22.34
N LEU A 111 0.58 9.84 -22.61
CA LEU A 111 -0.16 9.33 -23.77
C LEU A 111 0.13 10.21 -24.97
N THR A 112 0.75 9.64 -25.99
CA THR A 112 0.93 10.25 -27.31
C THR A 112 -0.21 9.84 -28.25
N ALA A 113 -0.19 10.30 -29.48
CA ALA A 113 -1.20 9.91 -30.47
C ALA A 113 -1.18 8.40 -30.79
N THR A 114 -0.07 7.74 -30.58
CA THR A 114 0.15 6.35 -30.99
C THR A 114 0.45 5.40 -29.85
N ASP A 115 0.93 5.87 -28.69
CA ASP A 115 1.47 5.00 -27.65
C ASP A 115 1.47 5.64 -26.27
N ALA A 116 1.59 4.79 -25.23
CA ALA A 116 1.97 5.19 -23.88
C ALA A 116 3.51 5.19 -23.79
N VAL A 117 4.08 6.32 -23.35
CA VAL A 117 5.52 6.55 -23.29
C VAL A 117 5.94 6.70 -21.83
N PRO A 118 6.81 5.83 -21.30
CA PRO A 118 7.24 5.88 -19.91
C PRO A 118 8.05 7.15 -19.68
N THR A 119 7.70 7.88 -18.63
CA THR A 119 8.23 9.22 -18.35
C THR A 119 8.67 9.31 -16.90
N ARG A 120 9.82 9.94 -16.70
CA ARG A 120 10.36 10.35 -15.40
C ARG A 120 10.29 11.87 -15.30
N TRP A 121 9.85 12.37 -14.14
CA TRP A 121 9.94 13.80 -13.80
C TRP A 121 10.89 13.95 -12.61
N ASP A 122 11.86 14.83 -12.75
CA ASP A 122 12.80 15.14 -11.67
C ASP A 122 12.13 15.93 -10.52
N ALA A 123 12.89 16.24 -9.47
CA ALA A 123 12.38 16.98 -8.33
C ALA A 123 11.88 18.39 -8.67
N ALA A 124 12.34 18.99 -9.76
CA ALA A 124 11.87 20.27 -10.28
C ALA A 124 10.66 20.11 -11.24
N GLY A 125 10.31 18.86 -11.58
CA GLY A 125 9.22 18.55 -12.51
C GLY A 125 9.64 18.51 -13.98
N LEU A 126 10.95 18.55 -14.31
CA LEU A 126 11.41 18.38 -15.69
C LEU A 126 11.22 16.95 -16.15
N ALA A 127 10.56 16.78 -17.30
CA ALA A 127 10.25 15.47 -17.85
C ALA A 127 11.40 14.91 -18.71
N THR A 128 11.68 13.62 -18.54
CA THR A 128 12.58 12.84 -19.39
C THR A 128 11.88 11.54 -19.79
N THR A 129 11.87 11.24 -21.08
CA THR A 129 11.37 9.97 -21.60
C THR A 129 12.35 8.84 -21.27
N LEU A 130 11.85 7.76 -20.72
CA LEU A 130 12.61 6.54 -20.48
C LEU A 130 12.71 5.72 -21.76
N GLN A 131 13.81 5.00 -21.94
CA GLN A 131 14.04 4.22 -23.15
C GLN A 131 13.02 3.09 -23.31
N VAL A 132 12.57 2.87 -24.54
CA VAL A 132 11.77 1.71 -24.95
C VAL A 132 12.51 1.07 -26.13
N PRO A 133 12.94 -0.20 -26.04
CA PRO A 133 13.60 -0.88 -27.13
C PRO A 133 12.71 -0.97 -28.39
N PRO A 134 13.30 -1.03 -29.59
CA PRO A 134 12.53 -1.12 -30.83
C PRO A 134 11.58 -2.33 -30.85
N GLY A 135 10.34 -2.11 -31.28
CA GLY A 135 9.30 -3.14 -31.39
C GLY A 135 8.45 -3.31 -30.13
N TYR A 136 8.86 -2.78 -28.98
CA TYR A 136 8.05 -2.76 -27.77
C TYR A 136 7.12 -1.53 -27.75
N HIS A 137 5.96 -1.64 -27.13
CA HIS A 137 4.94 -0.59 -27.12
C HIS A 137 4.09 -0.63 -25.84
N ASN A 138 3.26 0.40 -25.65
CA ASN A 138 2.43 0.60 -24.44
C ASN A 138 3.24 0.52 -23.13
N ALA A 139 4.42 1.13 -23.15
CA ALA A 139 5.32 1.11 -22.00
C ALA A 139 4.86 2.08 -20.90
N THR A 140 4.80 1.61 -19.68
CA THR A 140 4.42 2.40 -18.51
C THR A 140 5.39 2.18 -17.36
N ALA A 141 5.88 3.23 -16.73
CA ALA A 141 6.60 3.15 -15.46
C ALA A 141 5.60 3.18 -14.30
N SER A 142 5.73 2.25 -13.35
CA SER A 142 4.75 2.03 -12.27
C SER A 142 5.26 2.34 -10.87
N ALA A 143 6.57 2.18 -10.61
CA ALA A 143 7.18 2.47 -9.33
C ALA A 143 8.64 2.91 -9.49
N ILE A 144 9.17 3.60 -8.45
CA ILE A 144 10.55 4.10 -8.43
C ILE A 144 11.18 3.92 -7.05
N SER A 145 12.41 3.41 -7.02
CA SER A 145 13.23 3.29 -5.81
C SER A 145 13.82 4.63 -5.37
N ASP A 146 14.34 4.68 -4.14
CA ASP A 146 15.04 5.85 -3.64
C ASP A 146 16.40 6.05 -4.36
N THR A 147 16.98 5.01 -4.94
CA THR A 147 18.18 5.09 -5.79
C THR A 147 17.89 5.53 -7.23
N GLY A 148 16.62 5.76 -7.59
CA GLY A 148 16.21 6.23 -8.91
C GLY A 148 15.99 5.12 -9.95
N VAL A 149 16.08 3.85 -9.56
CA VAL A 149 15.68 2.73 -10.43
C VAL A 149 14.17 2.72 -10.56
N ALA A 150 13.66 2.77 -11.79
CA ALA A 150 12.25 2.67 -12.09
C ALA A 150 11.90 1.27 -12.58
N ILE A 151 10.66 0.86 -12.38
CA ILE A 151 10.10 -0.38 -12.93
C ILE A 151 8.78 -0.14 -13.61
N GLY A 152 8.39 -1.06 -14.46
CA GLY A 152 7.09 -1.03 -15.10
C GLY A 152 6.90 -2.20 -16.06
N ASN A 153 5.97 -2.02 -16.98
CA ASN A 153 5.58 -3.08 -17.88
C ASN A 153 5.36 -2.53 -19.28
N TRP A 154 5.58 -3.35 -20.28
CA TRP A 154 5.27 -3.07 -21.67
C TRP A 154 4.86 -4.31 -22.46
N LEU A 155 4.34 -4.12 -23.64
CA LEU A 155 4.05 -5.18 -24.58
C LEU A 155 5.27 -5.46 -25.47
N THR A 156 5.64 -6.73 -25.56
CA THR A 156 6.65 -7.21 -26.52
C THR A 156 6.12 -7.12 -27.93
N PRO A 157 6.97 -7.29 -28.97
CA PRO A 157 6.52 -7.38 -30.36
C PRO A 157 5.43 -8.45 -30.61
N ASP A 158 5.41 -9.51 -29.80
CA ASP A 158 4.41 -10.59 -29.84
C ASP A 158 3.19 -10.31 -28.95
N ASN A 159 3.01 -9.07 -28.46
CA ASN A 159 1.91 -8.64 -27.58
C ASN A 159 1.83 -9.41 -26.25
N GLN A 160 2.97 -9.83 -25.70
CA GLN A 160 3.07 -10.38 -24.35
C GLN A 160 3.49 -9.31 -23.36
N PHE A 161 2.99 -9.37 -22.12
CA PHE A 161 3.45 -8.46 -21.06
C PHE A 161 4.76 -8.95 -20.47
N HIS A 162 5.77 -8.07 -20.45
CA HIS A 162 7.01 -8.27 -19.72
C HIS A 162 7.23 -7.17 -18.69
N GLY A 163 7.76 -7.56 -17.54
CA GLY A 163 8.29 -6.65 -16.55
C GLY A 163 9.59 -6.01 -17.01
N PHE A 164 9.77 -4.74 -16.71
CA PHE A 164 10.94 -3.96 -17.08
C PHE A 164 11.51 -3.13 -15.94
N ARG A 165 12.80 -2.88 -16.05
CA ARG A 165 13.57 -2.01 -15.19
C ARG A 165 14.24 -0.92 -16.03
N TRP A 166 14.25 0.30 -15.52
CA TRP A 166 15.07 1.40 -16.03
C TRP A 166 16.05 1.83 -14.95
N ASP A 167 17.31 1.89 -15.31
CA ASP A 167 18.34 2.43 -14.44
C ASP A 167 18.19 3.97 -14.28
N PRO A 168 18.91 4.61 -13.33
CA PRO A 168 18.83 6.05 -13.12
C PRO A 168 19.14 6.89 -14.36
N ASP A 169 19.97 6.39 -15.28
CA ASP A 169 20.29 7.02 -16.56
C ASP A 169 19.23 6.77 -17.65
N GLY A 170 18.18 5.99 -17.34
CA GLY A 170 17.06 5.69 -18.25
C GLY A 170 17.26 4.50 -19.17
N GLN A 171 18.37 3.74 -19.03
CA GLN A 171 18.60 2.49 -19.76
C GLN A 171 17.58 1.43 -19.33
N ALA A 172 16.97 0.77 -20.33
CA ALA A 172 15.95 -0.24 -20.11
C ALA A 172 16.54 -1.66 -20.13
N THR A 173 16.06 -2.50 -19.23
CA THR A 173 16.37 -3.94 -19.16
C THR A 173 15.07 -4.73 -19.08
N ASP A 174 14.88 -5.71 -19.98
CA ASP A 174 13.82 -6.70 -19.88
C ASP A 174 14.13 -7.66 -18.73
N LEU A 175 13.20 -7.81 -17.82
CA LEU A 175 13.35 -8.69 -16.65
C LEU A 175 13.08 -10.17 -16.97
N GLY A 176 12.61 -10.45 -18.18
CA GLY A 176 12.34 -11.79 -18.67
C GLY A 176 11.11 -12.43 -18.05
N VAL A 177 10.94 -13.71 -18.36
CA VAL A 177 9.82 -14.56 -17.94
C VAL A 177 10.31 -15.86 -17.32
N LEU A 178 9.44 -16.61 -16.67
CA LEU A 178 9.76 -17.96 -16.21
C LEU A 178 10.04 -18.90 -17.41
N PRO A 179 10.91 -19.91 -17.27
CA PRO A 179 11.24 -20.82 -18.35
C PRO A 179 10.01 -21.48 -18.97
N GLY A 180 9.85 -21.33 -20.29
CA GLY A 180 8.72 -21.87 -21.06
C GLY A 180 7.44 -21.03 -21.03
N GLU A 181 7.46 -19.88 -20.37
CA GLU A 181 6.32 -18.97 -20.26
C GLU A 181 6.56 -17.69 -21.08
N THR A 182 5.51 -16.88 -21.22
CA THR A 182 5.51 -15.69 -22.09
C THR A 182 5.08 -14.41 -21.37
N TRP A 183 4.82 -14.48 -20.06
CA TRP A 183 4.23 -13.36 -19.33
C TRP A 183 4.89 -13.13 -17.98
N SER A 184 5.23 -11.87 -17.69
CA SER A 184 5.64 -11.40 -16.38
C SER A 184 5.23 -9.94 -16.17
N MET A 185 5.09 -9.54 -14.92
CA MET A 185 4.85 -8.14 -14.52
C MET A 185 5.72 -7.76 -13.33
N ALA A 186 6.35 -6.58 -13.41
CA ALA A 186 7.00 -5.93 -12.28
C ALA A 186 5.99 -5.00 -11.59
N GLU A 187 5.75 -5.21 -10.29
CA GLU A 187 4.68 -4.55 -9.54
C GLU A 187 5.19 -3.64 -8.41
N GLY A 188 6.32 -3.96 -7.81
CA GLY A 188 6.92 -3.20 -6.75
C GLY A 188 8.43 -3.32 -6.69
N ILE A 189 9.09 -2.33 -6.08
CA ILE A 189 10.54 -2.26 -5.97
C ILE A 189 10.96 -1.81 -4.56
N SER A 190 12.04 -2.40 -4.03
CA SER A 190 12.63 -1.99 -2.74
C SER A 190 13.26 -0.60 -2.82
N GLY A 191 13.42 0.07 -1.68
CA GLY A 191 13.97 1.42 -1.62
C GLY A 191 15.39 1.54 -2.20
N ASP A 192 16.21 0.52 -2.07
CA ASP A 192 17.56 0.46 -2.64
C ASP A 192 17.61 0.05 -4.13
N GLY A 193 16.44 -0.29 -4.72
CA GLY A 193 16.33 -0.71 -6.12
C GLY A 193 16.84 -2.10 -6.43
N GLN A 194 17.21 -2.88 -5.42
CA GLN A 194 17.84 -4.20 -5.62
C GLN A 194 16.85 -5.34 -5.74
N ILE A 195 15.66 -5.23 -5.13
CA ILE A 195 14.62 -6.26 -5.20
C ILE A 195 13.42 -5.70 -5.93
N ILE A 196 13.01 -6.39 -6.98
CA ILE A 196 11.76 -6.16 -7.69
C ILE A 196 10.87 -7.35 -7.38
N ALA A 197 9.62 -7.09 -6.98
CA ALA A 197 8.59 -8.09 -6.78
C ALA A 197 7.53 -7.97 -7.87
N GLY A 198 6.90 -9.10 -8.20
CA GLY A 198 5.86 -9.10 -9.21
C GLY A 198 5.21 -10.46 -9.39
N SER A 199 4.63 -10.66 -10.55
CA SER A 199 3.94 -11.89 -10.92
C SER A 199 4.38 -12.40 -12.30
N ALA A 200 4.29 -13.71 -12.47
CA ALA A 200 4.51 -14.39 -13.75
C ALA A 200 3.52 -15.55 -13.89
N MET A 201 3.26 -15.97 -15.12
CA MET A 201 2.49 -17.17 -15.37
C MET A 201 3.38 -18.40 -15.24
N ARG A 202 2.83 -19.51 -14.75
CA ARG A 202 3.39 -20.85 -14.85
C ARG A 202 2.25 -21.85 -14.93
N ALA A 203 2.23 -22.64 -16.02
CA ALA A 203 1.21 -23.67 -16.25
C ALA A 203 -0.25 -23.18 -16.11
N GLY A 204 -0.53 -21.94 -16.50
CA GLY A 204 -1.85 -21.32 -16.46
C GLY A 204 -2.28 -20.76 -15.09
N ALA A 205 -1.37 -20.69 -14.13
CA ALA A 205 -1.61 -20.08 -12.83
C ALA A 205 -0.64 -18.92 -12.58
N ASN A 206 -1.07 -17.93 -11.77
CA ASN A 206 -0.21 -16.84 -11.33
C ASN A 206 0.77 -17.33 -10.26
N HIS A 207 2.02 -16.89 -10.38
CA HIS A 207 3.07 -17.13 -9.41
C HIS A 207 3.74 -15.82 -9.01
N ALA A 208 3.90 -15.61 -7.70
CA ALA A 208 4.69 -14.54 -7.14
C ALA A 208 6.16 -14.75 -7.49
N VAL A 209 6.78 -13.73 -8.06
CA VAL A 209 8.18 -13.76 -8.49
C VAL A 209 8.96 -12.58 -7.98
N ARG A 210 10.27 -12.70 -8.01
CA ARG A 210 11.18 -11.61 -7.74
C ARG A 210 12.39 -11.64 -8.67
N TRP A 211 13.00 -10.48 -8.82
CA TRP A 211 14.31 -10.26 -9.44
C TRP A 211 15.22 -9.59 -8.42
N VAL A 212 16.41 -10.12 -8.23
CA VAL A 212 17.41 -9.61 -7.29
C VAL A 212 18.58 -9.05 -8.06
N ASN A 213 18.94 -7.78 -7.87
CA ASN A 213 20.02 -7.06 -8.54
C ASN A 213 19.98 -7.14 -10.07
N GLY A 214 18.79 -7.16 -10.67
CA GLY A 214 18.63 -7.36 -12.11
C GLY A 214 18.99 -8.73 -12.62
N GLY A 215 19.16 -9.70 -11.72
CA GLY A 215 19.38 -11.12 -12.05
C GLY A 215 18.13 -11.82 -12.57
N PRO A 216 18.21 -13.14 -12.78
CA PRO A 216 17.12 -13.91 -13.36
C PRO A 216 15.88 -13.93 -12.45
N ILE A 217 14.72 -14.09 -13.08
CA ILE A 217 13.44 -14.25 -12.40
C ILE A 217 13.45 -15.52 -11.51
N THR A 218 12.95 -15.38 -10.28
CA THR A 218 12.82 -16.50 -9.34
C THR A 218 11.44 -16.49 -8.70
N GLU A 219 10.86 -17.67 -8.49
CA GLU A 219 9.59 -17.82 -7.81
C GLU A 219 9.75 -17.64 -6.30
N LEU A 220 8.82 -16.93 -5.65
CA LEU A 220 8.78 -16.73 -4.19
C LEU A 220 8.12 -17.93 -3.47
N ALA A 221 7.23 -18.64 -4.12
CA ALA A 221 6.52 -19.80 -3.57
C ALA A 221 6.44 -20.95 -4.59
N PRO A 222 7.58 -21.59 -4.98
CA PRO A 222 7.64 -22.53 -6.09
C PRO A 222 6.85 -23.83 -5.86
N GLN A 223 6.54 -24.16 -4.59
CA GLN A 223 5.76 -25.36 -4.25
C GLN A 223 4.25 -25.09 -4.22
N SER A 224 3.82 -23.85 -4.34
CA SER A 224 2.40 -23.49 -4.35
C SER A 224 1.79 -23.72 -5.72
N TRP A 225 0.48 -24.03 -5.74
CA TRP A 225 -0.29 -24.10 -6.98
C TRP A 225 -0.43 -22.71 -7.63
N SER A 226 -0.62 -21.67 -6.83
CA SER A 226 -0.59 -20.27 -7.27
C SER A 226 -0.13 -19.36 -6.15
N SER A 227 0.37 -18.19 -6.49
CA SER A 227 0.75 -17.15 -5.54
C SER A 227 0.71 -15.77 -6.20
N GLY A 228 0.62 -14.71 -5.39
CA GLY A 228 0.71 -13.33 -5.82
C GLY A 228 1.39 -12.49 -4.75
N ALA A 229 2.33 -11.62 -5.12
CA ALA A 229 3.11 -10.82 -4.17
C ALA A 229 3.62 -9.53 -4.82
N GLY A 230 2.70 -8.61 -5.10
CA GLY A 230 3.03 -7.31 -5.73
C GLY A 230 3.28 -6.17 -4.76
N ARG A 231 3.20 -6.38 -3.43
CA ARG A 231 3.43 -5.35 -2.42
C ARG A 231 4.79 -5.55 -1.79
N ILE A 232 5.66 -4.55 -1.88
CA ILE A 232 7.01 -4.60 -1.31
C ILE A 232 7.28 -3.29 -0.58
N ASN A 233 7.91 -3.37 0.58
CA ASN A 233 8.32 -2.19 1.31
C ASN A 233 9.76 -1.76 0.95
N LYS A 234 10.19 -0.62 1.47
CA LYS A 234 11.55 -0.10 1.21
C LYS A 234 12.67 -1.02 1.70
N ALA A 235 12.43 -1.85 2.72
CA ALA A 235 13.38 -2.83 3.22
C ALA A 235 13.52 -4.07 2.32
N GLY A 236 12.61 -4.25 1.35
CA GLY A 236 12.61 -5.39 0.44
C GLY A 236 11.78 -6.58 0.95
N VAL A 237 10.97 -6.39 1.99
CA VAL A 237 9.99 -7.39 2.43
C VAL A 237 8.77 -7.29 1.52
N THR A 238 8.38 -8.43 0.95
CA THR A 238 7.25 -8.53 0.02
C THR A 238 6.03 -9.11 0.74
N ALA A 239 4.83 -8.63 0.43
CA ALA A 239 3.58 -9.15 0.99
C ALA A 239 2.63 -9.62 -0.11
N GLY A 240 1.90 -10.69 0.18
CA GLY A 240 0.93 -11.26 -0.75
C GLY A 240 0.24 -12.51 -0.20
N SER A 241 -0.19 -13.39 -1.08
CA SER A 241 -0.83 -14.64 -0.68
C SER A 241 -0.41 -15.79 -1.58
N MET A 242 -0.53 -17.01 -1.07
CA MET A 242 -0.30 -18.24 -1.82
C MET A 242 -1.44 -19.24 -1.59
N VAL A 243 -1.60 -20.16 -2.53
CA VAL A 243 -2.53 -21.30 -2.47
C VAL A 243 -1.72 -22.55 -2.72
N GLU A 244 -1.60 -23.43 -1.73
CA GLU A 244 -0.72 -24.61 -1.83
C GLU A 244 -1.26 -25.69 -2.78
N THR A 245 -2.57 -25.87 -2.81
CA THR A 245 -3.24 -26.85 -3.68
C THR A 245 -4.37 -26.17 -4.46
N ARG A 246 -4.74 -26.70 -5.64
CA ARG A 246 -5.73 -26.09 -6.54
C ARG A 246 -7.06 -25.69 -5.88
N SER A 247 -7.47 -26.40 -4.87
CA SER A 247 -8.71 -26.14 -4.11
C SER A 247 -8.45 -25.72 -2.67
N GLY A 248 -7.20 -25.39 -2.34
CA GLY A 248 -6.80 -24.95 -1.00
C GLY A 248 -7.24 -23.53 -0.67
N PRO A 249 -7.29 -23.19 0.61
CA PRO A 249 -7.55 -21.81 1.02
C PRO A 249 -6.35 -20.90 0.69
N PRO A 250 -6.59 -19.60 0.51
CA PRO A 250 -5.51 -18.63 0.41
C PRO A 250 -4.81 -18.48 1.76
N ILE A 251 -3.48 -18.41 1.71
CA ILE A 251 -2.60 -18.22 2.86
C ILE A 251 -1.90 -16.88 2.67
N PRO A 252 -2.24 -15.83 3.44
CA PRO A 252 -1.51 -14.58 3.39
C PRO A 252 -0.10 -14.80 3.95
N ALA A 253 0.88 -14.16 3.34
CA ALA A 253 2.27 -14.33 3.71
C ALA A 253 3.10 -13.09 3.39
N THR A 254 4.24 -12.99 4.09
CA THR A 254 5.33 -12.11 3.68
C THR A 254 6.54 -12.95 3.29
N TRP A 255 7.39 -12.37 2.46
CA TRP A 255 8.68 -12.91 2.07
C TRP A 255 9.75 -11.91 2.42
N ASP A 256 10.70 -12.35 3.21
CA ASP A 256 11.87 -11.54 3.54
C ASP A 256 12.73 -11.25 2.31
N ARG A 257 13.69 -10.36 2.50
CA ARG A 257 14.64 -9.98 1.45
C ARG A 257 15.40 -11.18 0.85
N ASP A 258 15.67 -12.22 1.63
CA ASP A 258 16.28 -13.48 1.15
C ASP A 258 15.28 -14.47 0.56
N GLY A 259 13.98 -14.23 0.68
CA GLY A 259 12.88 -15.07 0.19
C GLY A 259 12.32 -16.04 1.22
N THR A 260 12.72 -15.94 2.48
CA THR A 260 12.12 -16.70 3.57
C THR A 260 10.65 -16.34 3.73
N ILE A 261 9.77 -17.35 3.80
CA ILE A 261 8.32 -17.18 3.89
C ILE A 261 7.88 -17.10 5.35
N HIS A 262 7.11 -16.07 5.69
CA HIS A 262 6.40 -15.94 6.95
C HIS A 262 4.90 -15.90 6.68
N ARG A 263 4.18 -16.90 7.21
CA ARG A 263 2.71 -16.97 7.10
C ARG A 263 2.10 -15.98 8.08
N LEU A 264 1.09 -15.26 7.61
CA LEU A 264 0.30 -14.36 8.44
C LEU A 264 -0.92 -15.11 8.99
N ASP A 265 -1.34 -14.79 10.20
CA ASP A 265 -2.51 -15.39 10.82
C ASP A 265 -3.77 -15.13 9.98
N TRP A 266 -4.41 -16.19 9.53
CA TRP A 266 -5.67 -16.11 8.80
C TRP A 266 -6.56 -17.30 9.13
N PRO A 267 -7.51 -17.15 10.10
CA PRO A 267 -8.32 -18.25 10.59
C PRO A 267 -9.53 -18.59 9.70
N SER A 268 -9.49 -18.27 8.42
CA SER A 268 -10.60 -18.44 7.48
C SER A 268 -10.17 -19.17 6.19
N PRO A 269 -11.03 -20.03 5.62
CA PRO A 269 -10.78 -20.64 4.31
C PRO A 269 -11.12 -19.71 3.15
N HIS A 270 -11.63 -18.50 3.42
CA HIS A 270 -12.11 -17.57 2.41
C HIS A 270 -11.00 -16.62 1.94
N SER A 271 -11.29 -15.93 0.84
CA SER A 271 -10.35 -15.01 0.19
C SER A 271 -9.86 -13.88 1.09
N VAL A 272 -8.62 -13.54 0.91
CA VAL A 272 -7.92 -12.42 1.54
C VAL A 272 -7.08 -11.69 0.50
N TRP A 273 -7.05 -10.36 0.56
CA TRP A 273 -6.28 -9.49 -0.32
C TRP A 273 -5.44 -8.53 0.51
N LEU A 274 -4.16 -8.46 0.21
CA LEU A 274 -3.22 -7.55 0.86
C LEU A 274 -3.02 -6.33 -0.03
N TYR A 275 -3.10 -5.14 0.56
CA TYR A 275 -3.06 -3.87 -0.18
C TYR A 275 -1.78 -3.09 0.03
N HIS A 276 -1.20 -3.14 1.21
CA HIS A 276 0.01 -2.40 1.53
C HIS A 276 0.84 -3.10 2.61
N ILE A 277 2.15 -2.88 2.56
CA ILE A 277 3.10 -3.23 3.62
C ILE A 277 3.89 -1.99 4.02
N GLY A 278 3.84 -1.63 5.29
CA GLY A 278 4.57 -0.51 5.88
C GLY A 278 6.06 -0.78 6.00
N SER A 279 6.82 0.28 6.26
CA SER A 279 8.29 0.24 6.33
C SER A 279 8.83 -0.72 7.40
N THR A 280 8.09 -0.96 8.47
CA THR A 280 8.44 -1.86 9.59
C THR A 280 7.80 -3.25 9.50
N GLY A 281 7.05 -3.56 8.43
CA GLY A 281 6.47 -4.87 8.19
C GLY A 281 4.99 -5.04 8.61
N TYR A 282 4.31 -3.99 9.09
CA TYR A 282 2.85 -4.03 9.21
C TYR A 282 2.21 -4.23 7.85
N VAL A 283 1.20 -5.10 7.77
CA VAL A 283 0.48 -5.39 6.52
C VAL A 283 -1.00 -5.08 6.69
N VAL A 284 -1.62 -4.47 5.70
CA VAL A 284 -3.07 -4.25 5.69
C VAL A 284 -3.73 -4.89 4.48
N GLY A 285 -4.99 -5.28 4.69
CA GLY A 285 -5.77 -5.92 3.66
C GLY A 285 -7.23 -6.06 4.01
N THR A 286 -7.96 -6.75 3.14
CA THR A 286 -9.34 -7.15 3.41
C THR A 286 -9.54 -8.63 3.14
N GLY A 287 -10.50 -9.23 3.83
CA GLY A 287 -10.85 -10.63 3.57
C GLY A 287 -12.15 -11.02 4.26
N TYR A 288 -12.57 -12.25 4.06
CA TYR A 288 -13.78 -12.79 4.66
C TYR A 288 -13.41 -13.70 5.84
N LEU A 289 -13.43 -13.19 7.07
CA LEU A 289 -13.25 -14.02 8.27
C LEU A 289 -14.46 -14.89 8.51
N ASN A 290 -15.66 -14.31 8.38
CA ASN A 290 -16.94 -15.01 8.48
C ASN A 290 -17.81 -14.55 7.29
N ALA A 291 -17.79 -15.31 6.20
CA ALA A 291 -18.61 -14.98 5.03
C ALA A 291 -20.10 -14.82 5.40
N PRO A 292 -20.84 -13.89 4.79
CA PRO A 292 -20.47 -13.09 3.62
C PRO A 292 -19.82 -11.72 3.92
N ARG A 293 -19.38 -11.47 5.14
CA ARG A 293 -18.89 -10.16 5.58
C ARG A 293 -17.41 -9.97 5.25
N ARG A 294 -17.07 -8.83 4.64
CA ARG A 294 -15.70 -8.43 4.39
C ARG A 294 -15.17 -7.65 5.59
N ASN A 295 -13.98 -7.99 6.05
CA ASN A 295 -13.30 -7.37 7.18
C ASN A 295 -12.09 -6.57 6.67
N ALA A 296 -11.90 -5.36 7.19
CA ALA A 296 -10.62 -4.65 7.10
C ALA A 296 -9.69 -5.18 8.21
N VAL A 297 -8.48 -5.52 7.87
CA VAL A 297 -7.54 -6.22 8.76
C VAL A 297 -6.13 -5.63 8.70
N LEU A 298 -5.43 -5.79 9.81
CA LEU A 298 -4.03 -5.44 10.00
C LEU A 298 -3.29 -6.66 10.54
N TRP A 299 -2.11 -6.94 10.01
CA TRP A 299 -1.15 -7.86 10.63
C TRP A 299 0.03 -7.06 11.16
N ASP A 300 0.47 -7.41 12.37
CA ASP A 300 1.70 -6.87 12.91
C ASP A 300 2.94 -7.56 12.26
N PRO A 301 4.16 -7.07 12.50
CA PRO A 301 5.37 -7.68 11.95
C PRO A 301 5.63 -9.13 12.38
N ASP A 302 5.00 -9.58 13.49
CA ASP A 302 5.03 -10.98 13.94
C ASP A 302 3.95 -11.84 13.24
N GLY A 303 3.14 -11.24 12.35
CA GLY A 303 2.07 -11.91 11.60
C GLY A 303 0.75 -12.06 12.34
N ARG A 304 0.58 -11.43 13.53
CA ARG A 304 -0.65 -11.51 14.32
C ARG A 304 -1.74 -10.63 13.74
N LEU A 305 -2.93 -11.19 13.59
CA LEU A 305 -4.09 -10.53 13.00
C LEU A 305 -4.80 -9.61 14.01
N THR A 306 -5.12 -8.40 13.57
CA THR A 306 -6.07 -7.48 14.20
C THR A 306 -7.20 -7.15 13.23
N VAL A 307 -8.46 -7.30 13.65
CA VAL A 307 -9.63 -6.89 12.88
C VAL A 307 -9.89 -5.41 13.13
N LEU A 308 -9.76 -4.59 12.09
CA LEU A 308 -9.96 -3.15 12.17
C LEU A 308 -11.45 -2.76 12.06
N ALA A 309 -12.19 -3.52 11.27
CA ALA A 309 -13.64 -3.40 11.13
C ALA A 309 -14.24 -4.73 10.64
N ASP A 310 -15.34 -5.12 11.26
CA ASP A 310 -16.01 -6.41 11.03
C ASP A 310 -17.44 -6.27 10.52
N ASP A 311 -17.85 -5.06 10.15
CA ASP A 311 -19.22 -4.74 9.81
C ASP A 311 -19.47 -4.59 8.30
N ASN A 312 -20.73 -4.76 7.90
CA ASN A 312 -21.19 -4.53 6.52
C ASN A 312 -21.22 -3.05 6.12
N LEU A 313 -20.61 -2.16 6.88
CA LEU A 313 -20.75 -0.72 6.74
C LEU A 313 -19.72 -0.12 5.77
N GLY A 314 -18.97 -0.96 5.04
CA GLY A 314 -18.08 -0.51 3.97
C GLY A 314 -16.76 0.04 4.47
N ALA A 315 -16.04 -0.75 5.28
CA ALA A 315 -14.65 -0.47 5.63
C ALA A 315 -13.71 -0.90 4.51
N GLU A 316 -12.86 0.01 4.08
CA GLU A 316 -11.77 -0.22 3.13
C GLU A 316 -10.47 0.30 3.74
N VAL A 317 -9.44 -0.54 3.77
CA VAL A 317 -8.10 -0.17 4.21
C VAL A 317 -7.17 -0.18 3.01
N GLU A 318 -6.33 0.85 2.87
CA GLU A 318 -5.50 1.06 1.67
C GLU A 318 -4.00 1.12 1.98
N ALA A 319 -3.63 1.67 3.15
CA ALA A 319 -2.23 1.88 3.51
C ALA A 319 -2.00 1.76 5.01
N VAL A 320 -0.74 1.58 5.40
CA VAL A 320 -0.30 1.52 6.80
C VAL A 320 1.08 2.17 6.92
N ASP A 321 1.31 2.91 8.02
CA ASP A 321 2.60 3.51 8.36
C ASP A 321 3.51 2.56 9.15
N ALA A 322 4.69 3.06 9.56
CA ALA A 322 5.66 2.33 10.37
C ALA A 322 5.15 1.96 11.78
N TYR A 323 4.10 2.59 12.26
CA TYR A 323 3.61 2.44 13.62
C TYR A 323 2.36 1.56 13.71
N GLY A 324 1.87 1.06 12.56
CA GLY A 324 0.65 0.26 12.46
C GLY A 324 -0.61 1.11 12.42
N THR A 325 -0.51 2.41 12.08
CA THR A 325 -1.67 3.26 11.79
C THR A 325 -2.12 2.97 10.36
N ALA A 326 -3.29 2.41 10.20
CA ALA A 326 -3.88 2.09 8.91
C ALA A 326 -4.77 3.25 8.42
N ALA A 327 -4.76 3.53 7.13
CA ALA A 327 -5.55 4.56 6.49
C ALA A 327 -6.47 3.97 5.41
N GLY A 328 -7.68 4.55 5.26
CA GLY A 328 -8.66 4.08 4.31
C GLY A 328 -9.99 4.83 4.40
N SER A 329 -11.11 4.11 4.27
CA SER A 329 -12.44 4.69 4.45
C SER A 329 -13.35 3.79 5.30
N PHE A 330 -14.24 4.42 6.05
CA PHE A 330 -15.31 3.78 6.80
C PHE A 330 -16.60 4.57 6.62
N GLN A 331 -17.66 3.89 6.15
CA GLN A 331 -18.95 4.55 5.85
C GLN A 331 -18.77 5.75 4.88
N ARG A 332 -17.89 5.59 3.89
CA ARG A 332 -17.53 6.65 2.92
C ARG A 332 -16.82 7.87 3.52
N GLN A 333 -16.27 7.75 4.72
CA GLN A 333 -15.50 8.79 5.39
C GLN A 333 -14.04 8.36 5.46
N ALA A 334 -13.14 9.25 5.09
CA ALA A 334 -11.71 9.02 5.29
C ALA A 334 -11.43 8.73 6.77
N THR A 335 -10.77 7.64 7.06
CA THR A 335 -10.63 7.09 8.41
C THR A 335 -9.22 6.54 8.60
N VAL A 336 -8.68 6.71 9.78
CA VAL A 336 -7.51 5.98 10.25
C VAL A 336 -7.89 5.03 11.37
N TRP A 337 -7.24 3.88 11.41
CA TRP A 337 -7.33 2.90 12.49
C TRP A 337 -5.96 2.76 13.13
N TYR A 338 -5.95 2.66 14.45
CA TYR A 338 -4.76 2.40 15.22
C TYR A 338 -4.61 0.90 15.48
N ARG A 339 -3.42 0.46 15.85
CA ARG A 339 -3.10 -0.96 16.10
C ARG A 339 -3.93 -1.61 17.22
N ASP A 340 -4.57 -0.82 18.08
CA ASP A 340 -5.50 -1.28 19.13
C ASP A 340 -6.95 -1.46 18.62
N GLY A 341 -7.20 -1.25 17.31
CA GLY A 341 -8.50 -1.33 16.67
C GLY A 341 -9.37 -0.08 16.82
N GLN A 342 -8.91 0.93 17.56
CA GLN A 342 -9.62 2.21 17.60
C GLN A 342 -9.51 2.93 16.28
N ARG A 343 -10.49 3.80 15.96
CA ARG A 343 -10.51 4.56 14.71
C ARG A 343 -10.88 6.01 14.92
N THR A 344 -10.40 6.85 14.00
CA THR A 344 -10.71 8.29 13.95
C THR A 344 -11.07 8.68 12.51
N GLN A 345 -12.20 9.37 12.34
CA GLN A 345 -12.57 9.98 11.06
C GLN A 345 -11.74 11.25 10.84
N LEU A 346 -11.26 11.43 9.60
CA LEU A 346 -10.29 12.49 9.27
C LEU A 346 -10.95 13.85 8.93
N GLY A 347 -12.27 13.94 8.96
CA GLY A 347 -12.98 15.16 8.57
C GLY A 347 -13.15 15.29 7.05
N GLN A 348 -13.97 16.27 6.65
CA GLN A 348 -14.43 16.49 5.28
C GLN A 348 -14.20 17.93 4.84
N LEU A 349 -14.14 18.15 3.52
CA LEU A 349 -14.22 19.51 2.98
C LEU A 349 -15.58 20.15 3.30
N PRO A 350 -15.63 21.48 3.45
CA PRO A 350 -16.89 22.18 3.71
C PRO A 350 -17.96 21.85 2.68
N GLY A 351 -19.11 21.36 3.16
CA GLY A 351 -20.23 20.94 2.31
C GLY A 351 -20.06 19.62 1.56
N GLY A 352 -18.92 18.95 1.72
CA GLY A 352 -18.67 17.60 1.22
C GLY A 352 -19.30 16.52 2.10
N SER A 353 -19.48 15.32 1.56
CA SER A 353 -20.13 14.20 2.26
C SER A 353 -19.35 12.90 2.24
N ARG A 354 -18.25 12.83 1.48
CA ARG A 354 -17.43 11.63 1.31
C ARG A 354 -15.95 11.98 1.36
N GLY A 355 -15.15 11.01 1.78
CA GLY A 355 -13.71 11.08 1.74
C GLY A 355 -13.10 9.67 1.76
N GLN A 356 -11.94 9.52 1.15
CA GLN A 356 -11.18 8.28 1.14
C GLN A 356 -9.70 8.59 1.31
N ALA A 357 -9.03 7.91 2.22
CA ALA A 357 -7.59 7.97 2.38
C ALA A 357 -6.93 6.84 1.58
N TYR A 358 -5.87 7.16 0.84
CA TYR A 358 -5.18 6.19 -0.04
C TYR A 358 -3.79 5.86 0.44
N ARG A 359 -3.09 6.82 1.05
CA ARG A 359 -1.71 6.64 1.54
C ARG A 359 -1.53 7.34 2.88
N ILE A 360 -0.60 6.84 3.65
CA ILE A 360 -0.12 7.45 4.89
C ILE A 360 1.40 7.38 4.90
N THR A 361 2.06 8.45 5.33
CA THR A 361 3.52 8.51 5.55
C THR A 361 3.84 8.17 6.99
N ASP A 362 5.07 7.76 7.27
CA ASP A 362 5.57 7.52 8.64
C ASP A 362 5.59 8.82 9.48
N SER A 363 5.64 9.99 8.81
CA SER A 363 5.50 11.31 9.45
C SER A 363 4.06 11.71 9.80
N GLY A 364 3.06 10.87 9.50
CA GLY A 364 1.65 11.09 9.83
C GLY A 364 0.87 11.95 8.82
N ARG A 365 1.39 12.15 7.61
CA ARG A 365 0.61 12.75 6.52
C ARG A 365 -0.27 11.69 5.87
N VAL A 366 -1.57 11.91 5.88
CA VAL A 366 -2.56 11.07 5.18
C VAL A 366 -3.00 11.81 3.92
N VAL A 367 -3.04 11.14 2.78
CA VAL A 367 -3.49 11.72 1.52
C VAL A 367 -4.60 10.91 0.89
N GLY A 368 -5.49 11.59 0.17
CA GLY A 368 -6.64 10.94 -0.42
C GLY A 368 -7.50 11.89 -1.23
N THR A 369 -8.80 11.63 -1.22
CA THR A 369 -9.80 12.48 -1.88
C THR A 369 -10.95 12.81 -0.94
N ALA A 370 -11.60 13.95 -1.20
CA ALA A 370 -12.85 14.34 -0.55
C ALA A 370 -13.78 15.06 -1.55
N ASP A 371 -15.08 14.90 -1.34
CA ASP A 371 -16.06 15.63 -2.12
C ASP A 371 -16.11 17.10 -1.70
N THR A 372 -16.27 17.98 -2.68
CA THR A 372 -16.55 19.41 -2.47
C THR A 372 -18.05 19.63 -2.31
N SER A 373 -18.46 20.85 -1.92
CA SER A 373 -19.87 21.26 -1.84
C SER A 373 -20.60 21.20 -3.19
N THR A 374 -19.87 21.20 -4.31
CA THR A 374 -20.43 21.10 -5.68
C THR A 374 -20.50 19.66 -6.18
N GLY A 375 -20.15 18.65 -5.35
CA GLY A 375 -20.14 17.24 -5.71
C GLY A 375 -18.98 16.82 -6.60
N LYS A 376 -17.94 17.67 -6.74
CA LYS A 376 -16.69 17.31 -7.39
C LYS A 376 -15.75 16.64 -6.39
N THR A 377 -14.82 15.84 -6.88
CA THR A 377 -13.84 15.14 -6.04
C THR A 377 -12.48 15.82 -6.14
N HIS A 378 -11.96 16.31 -5.01
CA HIS A 378 -10.65 16.92 -4.95
C HIS A 378 -9.66 16.04 -4.18
N ALA A 379 -8.41 16.08 -4.61
CA ALA A 379 -7.27 15.61 -3.85
C ALA A 379 -7.15 16.42 -2.55
N VAL A 380 -6.89 15.73 -1.42
CA VAL A 380 -6.75 16.36 -0.11
C VAL A 380 -5.64 15.70 0.69
N PHE A 381 -5.14 16.41 1.71
CA PHE A 381 -4.35 15.77 2.76
C PHE A 381 -4.85 16.13 4.15
N TRP A 382 -4.57 15.25 5.09
CA TRP A 382 -4.72 15.41 6.54
C TRP A 382 -3.36 15.23 7.21
N THR A 383 -3.20 15.79 8.41
CA THR A 383 -2.00 15.57 9.23
C THR A 383 -2.43 15.01 10.58
N LEU A 384 -1.89 13.89 10.99
CA LEU A 384 -2.02 13.34 12.33
C LEU A 384 -1.00 14.04 13.25
N ARG A 385 -1.44 14.53 14.41
CA ARG A 385 -0.61 15.22 15.41
C ARG A 385 -0.66 14.49 16.74
#